data_68a5d8b2662d17ebb356a314372a1a86
#
_entry.id   68a5d8b2662d17ebb356a314372a1a86
#
_cell.length_a   1.000
_cell.length_b   1.000
_cell.length_c   1.000
_cell.angle_alpha   90.00
_cell.angle_beta   90.00
_cell.angle_gamma   90.00
#
_symmetry.space_group_name_H-M   'P 1'
#
loop_
_entity.id
_entity.type
_entity.pdbx_description
1 polymer ?
#
loop_
_entity_poly.entity_id
_entity_poly.type
_entity_poly.pdbx_seq_one_letter_code
_entity_poly.pdbx_strand_id
1 'polypeptide(L)'
;GSIIGTFVPTFISIPAVGTSITFLIFAGILLTLSAVYFISSKISMMKIKKLPVAILIFILSCVFGHNGSFAFWQNNLTYEGESVYNYLQVYEDDRQIALSTNVIFGVQSVYLKEGTLTGMYYDYALAAPFMSGVYENESNDMLILGMGTGTYATQCEKYFSGERMTIEGVEIDEKITELSKKYFHASDKIKVTTYDGRAYLNAIDKKYDVIMVDAYQDITIPFQMSSREFFTLVKNHLKENGVMVVN
;
A
#
# COMPACT_ATOMS: atom_id res chain seq x y z
N GLY A 1 19.97 17.93 -17.11
CA GLY A 1 20.30 17.53 -15.72
C GLY A 1 19.06 17.26 -14.89
N SER A 2 18.12 18.22 -14.79
CA SER A 2 16.97 18.08 -13.89
C SER A 2 16.02 16.93 -14.27
N ILE A 3 15.73 16.73 -15.54
CA ILE A 3 14.85 15.63 -16.00
C ILE A 3 15.44 14.27 -15.57
N ILE A 4 16.72 14.01 -15.89
CA ILE A 4 17.38 12.75 -15.49
C ILE A 4 17.38 12.61 -13.96
N GLY A 5 17.71 13.68 -13.24
CA GLY A 5 17.77 13.69 -11.77
C GLY A 5 16.41 13.45 -11.08
N THR A 6 15.30 13.73 -11.76
CA THR A 6 13.95 13.45 -11.25
C THR A 6 13.45 12.07 -11.67
N PHE A 7 13.60 11.70 -12.94
CA PHE A 7 13.02 10.48 -13.48
C PHE A 7 13.80 9.21 -13.10
N VAL A 8 15.14 9.28 -13.05
CA VAL A 8 15.95 8.09 -12.70
C VAL A 8 15.68 7.60 -11.27
N PRO A 9 15.65 8.46 -10.24
CA PRO A 9 15.26 8.00 -8.91
C PRO A 9 13.86 7.38 -8.88
N THR A 10 12.88 8.08 -9.39
CA THR A 10 11.46 7.72 -9.27
C THR A 10 11.10 6.44 -10.04
N PHE A 11 11.61 6.28 -11.27
CA PHE A 11 11.18 5.19 -12.14
C PHE A 11 12.17 4.02 -12.25
N ILE A 12 13.42 4.21 -11.80
CA ILE A 12 14.45 3.19 -11.97
C ILE A 12 15.04 2.79 -10.60
N SER A 13 15.69 3.72 -9.89
CA SER A 13 16.47 3.30 -8.72
C SER A 13 15.63 3.02 -7.49
N ILE A 14 14.61 3.82 -7.16
CA ILE A 14 13.72 3.53 -6.01
C ILE A 14 12.96 2.21 -6.23
N PRO A 15 12.33 1.94 -7.38
CA PRO A 15 11.70 0.64 -7.61
C PRO A 15 12.67 -0.55 -7.58
N ALA A 16 13.93 -0.36 -7.99
CA ALA A 16 14.91 -1.44 -8.06
C ALA A 16 15.58 -1.76 -6.71
N VAL A 17 15.92 -0.75 -5.92
CA VAL A 17 16.78 -0.90 -4.72
C VAL A 17 16.24 -0.20 -3.47
N GLY A 18 15.09 0.45 -3.55
CA GLY A 18 14.47 1.19 -2.45
C GLY A 18 15.05 2.59 -2.24
N THR A 19 14.38 3.35 -1.38
CA THR A 19 14.70 4.77 -1.12
C THR A 19 16.08 4.94 -0.48
N SER A 20 16.37 4.18 0.58
CA SER A 20 17.64 4.29 1.32
C SER A 20 18.86 4.05 0.46
N ILE A 21 18.87 2.96 -0.32
CA ILE A 21 20.00 2.62 -1.19
C ILE A 21 20.13 3.65 -2.31
N THR A 22 19.01 4.15 -2.86
CA THR A 22 19.01 5.22 -3.85
C THR A 22 19.71 6.47 -3.33
N PHE A 23 19.38 6.92 -2.12
CA PHE A 23 20.07 8.05 -1.50
C PHE A 23 21.56 7.81 -1.28
N LEU A 24 21.96 6.61 -0.85
CA LEU A 24 23.36 6.24 -0.67
C LEU A 24 24.13 6.27 -2.02
N ILE A 25 23.52 5.79 -3.11
CA ILE A 25 24.11 5.85 -4.45
C ILE A 25 24.36 7.31 -4.85
N PHE A 26 23.36 8.18 -4.73
CA PHE A 26 23.53 9.60 -5.09
C PHE A 26 24.53 10.32 -4.18
N ALA A 27 24.52 10.02 -2.89
CA ALA A 27 25.51 10.56 -1.95
C ALA A 27 26.93 10.13 -2.32
N GLY A 28 27.12 8.86 -2.71
CA GLY A 28 28.40 8.35 -3.20
C GLY A 28 28.89 9.03 -4.48
N ILE A 29 27.98 9.25 -5.45
CA ILE A 29 28.29 9.99 -6.67
C ILE A 29 28.73 11.42 -6.35
N LEU A 30 27.98 12.12 -5.49
CA LEU A 30 28.32 13.50 -5.09
C LEU A 30 29.64 13.57 -4.33
N LEU A 31 29.90 12.60 -3.45
CA LEU A 31 31.18 12.51 -2.72
C LEU A 31 32.34 12.31 -3.67
N THR A 32 32.18 11.42 -4.66
CA THR A 32 33.20 11.16 -5.68
C THR A 32 33.48 12.38 -6.53
N LEU A 33 32.45 13.05 -7.03
CA LEU A 33 32.58 14.31 -7.79
C LEU A 33 33.27 15.39 -6.97
N SER A 34 32.90 15.53 -5.70
CA SER A 34 33.53 16.46 -4.77
C SER A 34 35.01 16.13 -4.57
N ALA A 35 35.37 14.86 -4.38
CA ALA A 35 36.74 14.42 -4.22
C ALA A 35 37.59 14.75 -5.46
N VAL A 36 37.06 14.41 -6.66
CA VAL A 36 37.73 14.73 -7.93
C VAL A 36 37.94 16.24 -8.10
N TYR A 37 36.91 17.04 -7.79
CA TYR A 37 37.01 18.50 -7.83
C TYR A 37 38.07 19.03 -6.86
N PHE A 38 38.11 18.57 -5.60
CA PHE A 38 39.10 19.01 -4.61
C PHE A 38 40.52 18.60 -4.97
N ILE A 39 40.71 17.41 -5.56
CA ILE A 39 42.05 16.95 -6.02
C ILE A 39 42.52 17.73 -7.24
N SER A 40 41.61 18.00 -8.19
CA SER A 40 41.94 18.70 -9.44
C SER A 40 42.11 20.22 -9.25
N SER A 41 41.40 20.80 -8.26
CA SER A 41 41.53 22.21 -7.93
C SER A 41 42.72 22.40 -6.98
N LYS A 42 43.63 23.31 -7.28
CA LYS A 42 44.77 23.70 -6.39
C LYS A 42 44.26 24.35 -5.10
N ILE A 43 43.34 23.68 -4.38
CA ILE A 43 42.70 24.17 -3.18
C ILE A 43 43.61 23.92 -1.98
N SER A 44 43.67 24.90 -1.04
CA SER A 44 44.49 24.82 0.17
C SER A 44 44.32 23.51 0.92
N MET A 45 45.44 22.90 1.33
CA MET A 45 45.53 21.64 2.11
C MET A 45 44.59 21.62 3.35
N MET A 46 44.25 22.78 3.88
CA MET A 46 43.36 22.94 5.05
C MET A 46 41.90 22.54 4.73
N LYS A 47 41.44 22.69 3.48
CA LYS A 47 40.09 22.24 3.04
C LYS A 47 40.04 20.77 2.74
N ILE A 48 41.13 20.14 2.30
CA ILE A 48 41.24 18.71 2.04
C ILE A 48 41.09 17.90 3.33
N LYS A 49 41.44 18.43 4.50
CA LYS A 49 41.27 17.77 5.81
C LYS A 49 39.83 17.41 6.16
N LYS A 50 38.82 18.01 5.50
CA LYS A 50 37.38 17.65 5.67
C LYS A 50 36.94 16.41 4.87
N LEU A 51 37.68 16.03 3.84
CA LEU A 51 37.33 14.89 2.99
C LEU A 51 37.32 13.56 3.74
N PRO A 52 38.30 13.22 4.61
CA PRO A 52 38.25 11.99 5.41
C PRO A 52 37.02 11.92 6.33
N VAL A 53 36.61 13.07 6.87
CA VAL A 53 35.40 13.15 7.73
C VAL A 53 34.16 12.86 6.90
N ALA A 54 34.04 13.43 5.70
CA ALA A 54 32.91 13.15 4.80
C ALA A 54 32.86 11.68 4.37
N ILE A 55 34.03 11.09 4.08
CA ILE A 55 34.14 9.65 3.76
C ILE A 55 33.71 8.79 4.96
N LEU A 56 34.16 9.12 6.16
CA LEU A 56 33.76 8.40 7.38
C LEU A 56 32.24 8.46 7.60
N ILE A 57 31.65 9.65 7.47
CA ILE A 57 30.18 9.82 7.58
C ILE A 57 29.47 8.99 6.53
N PHE A 58 29.93 8.98 5.28
CA PHE A 58 29.35 8.18 4.21
C PHE A 58 29.44 6.68 4.52
N ILE A 59 30.60 6.19 4.99
CA ILE A 59 30.76 4.78 5.38
C ILE A 59 29.78 4.42 6.52
N LEU A 60 29.68 5.28 7.54
CA LEU A 60 28.72 5.07 8.63
C LEU A 60 27.27 5.06 8.11
N SER A 61 26.93 5.95 7.17
CA SER A 61 25.61 5.97 6.52
C SER A 61 25.36 4.69 5.73
N CYS A 62 26.36 4.12 5.05
CA CYS A 62 26.23 2.84 4.36
C CYS A 62 26.00 1.68 5.35
N VAL A 63 26.69 1.69 6.51
CA VAL A 63 26.55 0.61 7.51
C VAL A 63 25.20 0.66 8.21
N PHE A 64 24.74 1.85 8.60
CA PHE A 64 23.52 1.99 9.40
C PHE A 64 22.26 2.34 8.60
N GLY A 65 22.40 2.92 7.41
CA GLY A 65 21.28 3.42 6.61
C GLY A 65 20.82 2.49 5.49
N HIS A 66 21.43 1.31 5.30
CA HIS A 66 21.10 0.43 4.19
C HIS A 66 19.78 -0.35 4.38
N ASN A 67 19.34 -0.53 5.61
CA ASN A 67 18.20 -1.39 5.92
C ASN A 67 16.83 -0.73 5.73
N GLY A 68 16.75 0.57 5.43
CA GLY A 68 15.47 1.29 5.26
C GLY A 68 14.58 1.31 6.51
N SER A 69 15.07 0.86 7.66
CA SER A 69 14.33 0.83 8.92
C SER A 69 14.47 2.16 9.62
N PHE A 70 13.39 2.94 9.63
CA PHE A 70 13.36 4.27 10.23
C PHE A 70 12.63 4.31 11.56
N ALA A 71 11.75 3.35 11.82
CA ALA A 71 10.81 3.38 12.93
C ALA A 71 11.37 2.75 14.22
N PHE A 72 12.67 2.87 14.47
CA PHE A 72 13.36 2.29 15.64
C PHE A 72 12.81 2.77 17.01
N TRP A 73 12.01 3.83 17.03
CA TRP A 73 11.32 4.36 18.23
C TRP A 73 9.93 3.76 18.45
N GLN A 74 9.42 2.95 17.51
CA GLN A 74 8.10 2.37 17.62
C GLN A 74 8.17 1.00 18.29
N ASN A 75 7.30 0.81 19.28
CA ASN A 75 7.08 -0.48 19.91
C ASN A 75 6.02 -1.29 19.12
N ASN A 76 6.06 -2.62 19.23
CA ASN A 76 5.10 -3.53 18.59
C ASN A 76 5.11 -3.52 17.05
N LEU A 77 6.20 -3.06 16.45
CA LEU A 77 6.40 -3.09 15.02
C LEU A 77 6.84 -4.50 14.59
N THR A 78 5.95 -5.20 13.86
CA THR A 78 6.20 -6.57 13.38
C THR A 78 6.85 -6.59 12.00
N TYR A 79 6.55 -5.59 11.18
CA TYR A 79 7.12 -5.40 9.85
C TYR A 79 7.29 -3.93 9.52
N GLU A 80 8.38 -3.62 8.83
CA GLU A 80 8.66 -2.33 8.23
C GLU A 80 9.31 -2.55 6.86
N GLY A 81 8.87 -1.82 5.84
CA GLY A 81 9.44 -1.91 4.51
C GLY A 81 8.80 -0.95 3.50
N GLU A 82 9.27 -1.03 2.29
CA GLU A 82 8.79 -0.22 1.17
C GLU A 82 8.27 -1.12 0.04
N SER A 83 7.27 -0.64 -0.67
CA SER A 83 6.85 -1.12 -1.98
C SER A 83 7.09 -0.03 -3.03
N VAL A 84 6.69 -0.30 -4.27
CA VAL A 84 6.70 0.72 -5.33
C VAL A 84 5.69 1.85 -5.03
N TYR A 85 4.67 1.58 -4.23
CA TYR A 85 3.56 2.50 -3.96
C TYR A 85 3.64 3.13 -2.58
N ASN A 86 4.11 2.38 -1.57
CA ASN A 86 3.94 2.75 -0.18
C ASN A 86 5.16 2.45 0.69
N TYR A 87 5.35 3.25 1.73
CA TYR A 87 6.07 2.84 2.93
C TYR A 87 5.10 2.12 3.85
N LEU A 88 5.44 0.92 4.29
CA LEU A 88 4.54 -0.01 4.94
C LEU A 88 5.03 -0.37 6.34
N GLN A 89 4.12 -0.33 7.29
CA GLN A 89 4.35 -0.76 8.66
C GLN A 89 3.23 -1.68 9.13
N VAL A 90 3.57 -2.81 9.73
CA VAL A 90 2.63 -3.70 10.41
C VAL A 90 2.88 -3.64 11.90
N TYR A 91 1.86 -3.31 12.65
CA TYR A 91 1.85 -3.31 14.11
C TYR A 91 1.01 -4.47 14.63
N GLU A 92 1.47 -5.08 15.70
CA GLU A 92 0.73 -6.13 16.36
C GLU A 92 0.68 -5.90 17.86
N ASP A 93 -0.52 -5.94 18.43
CA ASP A 93 -0.76 -5.91 19.85
C ASP A 93 -1.65 -7.10 20.28
N ASP A 94 -2.06 -7.13 21.53
CA ASP A 94 -2.89 -8.22 22.08
C ASP A 94 -4.29 -8.27 21.43
N ARG A 95 -4.77 -7.19 20.83
CA ARG A 95 -6.14 -7.05 20.30
C ARG A 95 -6.22 -7.12 18.80
N GLN A 96 -5.20 -6.58 18.11
CA GLN A 96 -5.27 -6.37 16.67
C GLN A 96 -3.91 -6.47 15.99
N ILE A 97 -3.96 -6.67 14.68
CA ILE A 97 -2.88 -6.44 13.73
C ILE A 97 -3.32 -5.31 12.82
N ALA A 98 -2.49 -4.27 12.67
CA ALA A 98 -2.82 -3.10 11.88
C ALA A 98 -1.76 -2.80 10.83
N LEU A 99 -2.19 -2.44 9.63
CA LEU A 99 -1.35 -1.91 8.56
C LEU A 99 -1.44 -0.39 8.53
N SER A 100 -0.29 0.27 8.50
CA SER A 100 -0.15 1.69 8.20
C SER A 100 0.64 1.88 6.91
N THR A 101 0.20 2.82 6.08
CA THR A 101 0.87 3.20 4.83
C THR A 101 1.21 4.68 4.87
N ASN A 102 2.46 5.05 4.53
CA ASN A 102 2.93 6.43 4.35
C ASN A 102 2.67 7.42 5.50
N VAL A 103 1.54 7.30 6.18
CA VAL A 103 1.14 8.16 7.31
C VAL A 103 1.44 7.45 8.62
N ILE A 104 2.33 8.02 9.43
CA ILE A 104 2.90 7.40 10.64
C ILE A 104 1.84 6.95 11.68
N PHE A 105 0.62 7.49 11.65
CA PHE A 105 -0.46 7.18 12.60
C PHE A 105 -1.78 6.77 11.93
N GLY A 106 -1.77 6.63 10.61
CA GLY A 106 -2.97 6.20 9.87
C GLY A 106 -3.10 4.68 9.85
N VAL A 107 -4.24 4.14 10.28
CA VAL A 107 -4.57 2.72 10.10
C VAL A 107 -5.30 2.57 8.79
N GLN A 108 -4.70 1.82 7.85
CA GLN A 108 -5.28 1.53 6.53
C GLN A 108 -6.06 0.22 6.51
N SER A 109 -5.64 -0.74 7.31
CA SER A 109 -6.32 -2.03 7.44
C SER A 109 -6.12 -2.57 8.85
N VAL A 110 -7.07 -3.35 9.34
CA VAL A 110 -7.01 -3.96 10.66
C VAL A 110 -7.57 -5.39 10.64
N TYR A 111 -6.91 -6.27 11.39
CA TYR A 111 -7.41 -7.58 11.74
C TYR A 111 -7.61 -7.64 13.25
N LEU A 112 -8.83 -7.91 13.71
CA LEU A 112 -9.17 -8.03 15.13
C LEU A 112 -9.05 -9.49 15.56
N LYS A 113 -8.20 -9.76 16.55
CA LYS A 113 -7.95 -11.13 17.08
C LYS A 113 -9.18 -11.74 17.72
N GLU A 114 -10.03 -10.93 18.38
CA GLU A 114 -11.26 -11.38 19.03
C GLU A 114 -12.52 -11.23 18.15
N GLY A 115 -12.39 -10.86 16.90
CA GLY A 115 -13.46 -10.93 15.91
C GLY A 115 -14.71 -10.12 16.21
N THR A 116 -14.59 -8.89 16.68
CA THR A 116 -15.67 -7.92 16.85
C THR A 116 -15.78 -6.97 15.66
N LEU A 117 -16.68 -5.99 15.72
CA LEU A 117 -16.69 -4.85 14.82
C LEU A 117 -15.42 -4.02 15.02
N THR A 118 -14.98 -3.38 13.95
CA THR A 118 -13.70 -2.64 13.92
C THR A 118 -13.77 -1.28 14.60
N GLY A 119 -14.96 -0.69 14.71
CA GLY A 119 -15.17 0.70 15.11
C GLY A 119 -14.79 1.69 13.98
N MET A 120 -14.52 1.21 12.77
CA MET A 120 -14.11 1.98 11.61
C MET A 120 -15.22 1.97 10.54
N TYR A 121 -15.01 2.68 9.44
CA TYR A 121 -15.96 2.77 8.32
C TYR A 121 -16.35 1.41 7.71
N TYR A 122 -15.52 0.40 7.83
CA TYR A 122 -15.83 -0.97 7.39
C TYR A 122 -17.14 -1.50 7.97
N ASP A 123 -17.43 -1.16 9.22
CA ASP A 123 -18.63 -1.63 9.91
C ASP A 123 -19.89 -1.02 9.28
N TYR A 124 -19.82 0.24 8.84
CA TYR A 124 -20.92 0.90 8.10
C TYR A 124 -21.03 0.32 6.68
N ALA A 125 -19.92 -0.03 6.05
CA ALA A 125 -19.92 -0.64 4.72
C ALA A 125 -20.61 -2.02 4.69
N LEU A 126 -20.74 -2.71 5.84
CA LEU A 126 -21.53 -3.94 5.98
C LEU A 126 -23.02 -3.74 5.64
N ALA A 127 -23.53 -2.51 5.61
CA ALA A 127 -24.88 -2.24 5.13
C ALA A 127 -25.08 -2.56 3.63
N ALA A 128 -24.02 -2.48 2.81
CA ALA A 128 -24.12 -2.68 1.37
C ALA A 128 -24.62 -4.08 0.96
N PRO A 129 -24.14 -5.20 1.50
CA PRO A 129 -24.70 -6.53 1.24
C PRO A 129 -26.18 -6.64 1.61
N PHE A 130 -26.63 -6.03 2.71
CA PHE A 130 -28.07 -6.01 3.05
C PHE A 130 -28.89 -5.25 2.01
N MET A 131 -28.40 -4.10 1.56
CA MET A 131 -29.08 -3.27 0.54
C MET A 131 -29.16 -3.97 -0.82
N SER A 132 -28.21 -4.88 -1.14
CA SER A 132 -28.21 -5.69 -2.36
C SER A 132 -29.05 -6.98 -2.25
N GLY A 133 -29.66 -7.23 -1.08
CA GLY A 133 -30.50 -8.42 -0.86
C GLY A 133 -29.70 -9.71 -0.63
N VAL A 134 -28.56 -9.64 0.06
CA VAL A 134 -27.64 -10.77 0.31
C VAL A 134 -28.32 -12.02 0.86
N TYR A 135 -29.36 -11.87 1.68
CA TYR A 135 -30.09 -13.00 2.28
C TYR A 135 -31.22 -13.55 1.37
N GLU A 136 -31.61 -12.80 0.36
CA GLU A 136 -32.68 -13.16 -0.57
C GLU A 136 -32.10 -13.85 -1.83
N ASN A 137 -30.84 -13.58 -2.14
CA ASN A 137 -30.17 -14.15 -3.30
C ASN A 137 -29.63 -15.56 -2.98
N GLU A 138 -29.65 -16.45 -3.97
CA GLU A 138 -29.06 -17.79 -3.87
C GLU A 138 -27.53 -17.74 -3.78
N SER A 139 -26.92 -16.78 -4.49
CA SER A 139 -25.50 -16.52 -4.48
C SER A 139 -25.23 -15.01 -4.65
N ASN A 140 -24.15 -14.55 -4.06
CA ASN A 140 -23.74 -13.15 -4.10
C ASN A 140 -22.30 -13.03 -4.59
N ASP A 141 -22.05 -12.08 -5.46
CA ASP A 141 -20.73 -11.73 -5.94
C ASP A 141 -20.34 -10.35 -5.43
N MET A 142 -19.21 -10.25 -4.77
CA MET A 142 -18.65 -8.99 -4.27
C MET A 142 -17.30 -8.72 -4.90
N LEU A 143 -17.07 -7.46 -5.26
CA LEU A 143 -15.78 -6.95 -5.69
C LEU A 143 -15.31 -5.86 -4.73
N ILE A 144 -14.06 -5.91 -4.32
CA ILE A 144 -13.41 -4.89 -3.49
C ILE A 144 -12.24 -4.30 -4.29
N LEU A 145 -12.34 -3.01 -4.63
CA LEU A 145 -11.29 -2.24 -5.29
C LEU A 145 -10.52 -1.45 -4.23
N GLY A 146 -9.25 -1.78 -4.05
CA GLY A 146 -8.46 -1.38 -2.90
C GLY A 146 -8.67 -2.34 -1.74
N MET A 147 -8.26 -3.60 -1.95
CA MET A 147 -8.49 -4.69 -0.98
C MET A 147 -7.76 -4.44 0.34
N GLY A 148 -6.62 -3.75 0.31
CA GLY A 148 -5.75 -3.64 1.47
C GLY A 148 -5.34 -5.02 1.99
N THR A 149 -5.34 -5.19 3.31
CA THR A 149 -5.09 -6.51 3.91
C THR A 149 -6.33 -7.38 4.07
N GLY A 150 -7.50 -6.91 3.59
CA GLY A 150 -8.73 -7.69 3.59
C GLY A 150 -9.67 -7.46 4.77
N THR A 151 -9.58 -6.33 5.45
CA THR A 151 -10.44 -6.02 6.60
C THR A 151 -11.93 -6.16 6.26
N TYR A 152 -12.39 -5.48 5.21
CA TYR A 152 -13.79 -5.53 4.79
C TYR A 152 -14.22 -6.94 4.34
N ALA A 153 -13.37 -7.62 3.57
CA ALA A 153 -13.64 -8.97 3.13
C ALA A 153 -13.82 -9.95 4.31
N THR A 154 -12.92 -9.88 5.30
CA THR A 154 -12.99 -10.69 6.52
C THR A 154 -14.28 -10.42 7.31
N GLN A 155 -14.69 -9.15 7.41
CA GLN A 155 -15.96 -8.79 8.04
C GLN A 155 -17.15 -9.36 7.26
N CYS A 156 -17.14 -9.28 5.92
CA CYS A 156 -18.21 -9.84 5.09
C CYS A 156 -18.29 -11.36 5.21
N GLU A 157 -17.17 -12.08 5.15
CA GLU A 157 -17.14 -13.53 5.36
C GLU A 157 -17.74 -13.93 6.70
N LYS A 158 -17.42 -13.17 7.75
CA LYS A 158 -17.90 -13.44 9.10
C LYS A 158 -19.41 -13.23 9.23
N TYR A 159 -19.94 -12.09 8.77
CA TYR A 159 -21.32 -11.69 9.04
C TYR A 159 -22.31 -12.21 7.99
N PHE A 160 -21.88 -12.54 6.76
CA PHE A 160 -22.76 -12.95 5.69
C PHE A 160 -22.60 -14.42 5.26
N SER A 161 -21.88 -15.23 6.08
CA SER A 161 -21.68 -16.67 5.78
C SER A 161 -20.97 -16.91 4.44
N GLY A 162 -19.69 -17.21 4.48
CA GLY A 162 -18.80 -17.33 3.30
C GLY A 162 -19.26 -18.28 2.20
N GLU A 163 -20.23 -19.16 2.45
CA GLU A 163 -20.76 -20.09 1.46
C GLU A 163 -21.72 -19.44 0.45
N ARG A 164 -22.34 -18.31 0.81
CA ARG A 164 -23.26 -17.58 -0.06
C ARG A 164 -22.63 -16.42 -0.81
N MET A 165 -21.41 -16.05 -0.44
CA MET A 165 -20.74 -14.87 -0.97
C MET A 165 -19.39 -15.24 -1.58
N THR A 166 -19.22 -14.91 -2.86
CA THR A 166 -17.93 -14.98 -3.54
C THR A 166 -17.29 -13.60 -3.50
N ILE A 167 -16.15 -13.48 -2.84
CA ILE A 167 -15.44 -12.21 -2.68
C ILE A 167 -14.20 -12.21 -3.58
N GLU A 168 -14.10 -11.18 -4.42
CA GLU A 168 -12.92 -10.89 -5.23
C GLU A 168 -12.33 -9.56 -4.77
N GLY A 169 -11.01 -9.52 -4.58
CA GLY A 169 -10.28 -8.32 -4.22
C GLY A 169 -9.33 -7.89 -5.32
N VAL A 170 -9.18 -6.60 -5.51
CA VAL A 170 -8.14 -6.01 -6.37
C VAL A 170 -7.31 -5.07 -5.52
N GLU A 171 -6.00 -5.32 -5.50
CA GLU A 171 -5.03 -4.51 -4.78
C GLU A 171 -3.88 -4.17 -5.72
N ILE A 172 -3.50 -2.90 -5.78
CA ILE A 172 -2.44 -2.46 -6.67
C ILE A 172 -1.05 -2.80 -6.14
N ASP A 173 -0.91 -2.85 -4.82
CA ASP A 173 0.35 -3.08 -4.13
C ASP A 173 0.53 -4.57 -3.80
N GLU A 174 1.37 -5.25 -4.58
CA GLU A 174 1.70 -6.66 -4.36
C GLU A 174 2.21 -6.93 -2.96
N LYS A 175 2.96 -5.97 -2.38
CA LYS A 175 3.49 -6.10 -1.03
C LYS A 175 2.40 -6.14 0.03
N ILE A 176 1.34 -5.35 -0.13
CA ILE A 176 0.17 -5.41 0.75
C ILE A 176 -0.51 -6.78 0.64
N THR A 177 -0.63 -7.33 -0.57
CA THR A 177 -1.19 -8.68 -0.78
C THR A 177 -0.33 -9.77 -0.11
N GLU A 178 1.00 -9.66 -0.16
CA GLU A 178 1.90 -10.58 0.58
C GLU A 178 1.70 -10.46 2.10
N LEU A 179 1.66 -9.22 2.61
CA LEU A 179 1.49 -8.95 4.04
C LEU A 179 0.13 -9.43 4.55
N SER A 180 -0.93 -9.32 3.73
CA SER A 180 -2.28 -9.78 4.07
C SER A 180 -2.29 -11.28 4.41
N LYS A 181 -1.62 -12.09 3.60
CA LYS A 181 -1.48 -13.54 3.84
C LYS A 181 -0.58 -13.85 5.01
N LYS A 182 0.52 -13.11 5.15
CA LYS A 182 1.55 -13.41 6.16
C LYS A 182 1.14 -13.01 7.57
N TYR A 183 0.45 -11.90 7.74
CA TYR A 183 0.16 -11.31 9.05
C TYR A 183 -1.33 -11.18 9.36
N PHE A 184 -2.18 -10.96 8.36
CA PHE A 184 -3.60 -10.60 8.57
C PHE A 184 -4.56 -11.78 8.42
N HIS A 185 -4.05 -13.00 8.28
CA HIS A 185 -4.86 -14.21 8.17
C HIS A 185 -5.92 -14.14 7.06
N ALA A 186 -5.59 -13.45 5.95
CA ALA A 186 -6.50 -13.33 4.82
C ALA A 186 -6.92 -14.72 4.33
N SER A 187 -8.22 -14.91 4.14
CA SER A 187 -8.81 -16.19 3.73
C SER A 187 -8.36 -16.59 2.33
N ASP A 188 -7.96 -17.86 2.16
CA ASP A 188 -7.63 -18.43 0.85
C ASP A 188 -8.86 -18.55 -0.08
N LYS A 189 -10.07 -18.38 0.45
CA LYS A 189 -11.31 -18.36 -0.34
C LYS A 189 -11.46 -17.06 -1.12
N ILE A 190 -10.80 -15.98 -0.68
CA ILE A 190 -10.86 -14.67 -1.32
C ILE A 190 -9.84 -14.63 -2.45
N LYS A 191 -10.32 -14.47 -3.67
CA LYS A 191 -9.47 -14.32 -4.84
C LYS A 191 -8.94 -12.89 -4.91
N VAL A 192 -7.65 -12.67 -4.66
CA VAL A 192 -7.02 -11.36 -4.79
C VAL A 192 -6.22 -11.28 -6.09
N THR A 193 -6.45 -10.22 -6.86
CA THR A 193 -5.71 -9.89 -8.09
C THR A 193 -4.89 -8.64 -7.86
N THR A 194 -3.57 -8.73 -8.06
CA THR A 194 -2.69 -7.55 -8.01
C THR A 194 -2.79 -6.81 -9.33
N TYR A 195 -3.55 -5.71 -9.33
CA TYR A 195 -3.78 -4.89 -10.51
C TYR A 195 -4.36 -3.52 -10.15
N ASP A 196 -4.33 -2.57 -11.11
CA ASP A 196 -5.07 -1.30 -10.98
C ASP A 196 -6.58 -1.56 -11.02
N GLY A 197 -7.32 -1.06 -10.02
CA GLY A 197 -8.75 -1.35 -9.87
C GLY A 197 -9.62 -0.88 -11.04
N ARG A 198 -9.32 0.29 -11.63
CA ARG A 198 -10.04 0.78 -12.81
C ARG A 198 -9.70 -0.02 -14.06
N ALA A 199 -8.44 -0.34 -14.25
CA ALA A 199 -8.00 -1.19 -15.36
C ALA A 199 -8.59 -2.60 -15.25
N TYR A 200 -8.70 -3.15 -14.04
CA TYR A 200 -9.36 -4.43 -13.79
C TYR A 200 -10.81 -4.41 -14.25
N LEU A 201 -11.61 -3.42 -13.84
CA LEU A 201 -13.00 -3.30 -14.29
C LEU A 201 -13.12 -3.17 -15.82
N ASN A 202 -12.19 -2.47 -16.48
CA ASN A 202 -12.20 -2.37 -17.95
C ASN A 202 -11.84 -3.70 -18.65
N ALA A 203 -11.24 -4.64 -17.95
CA ALA A 203 -10.77 -5.91 -18.52
C ALA A 203 -11.74 -7.09 -18.31
N ILE A 204 -12.81 -6.89 -17.56
CA ILE A 204 -13.79 -7.94 -17.22
C ILE A 204 -15.20 -7.54 -17.67
N ASP A 205 -16.06 -8.55 -17.84
CA ASP A 205 -17.50 -8.37 -18.13
C ASP A 205 -18.40 -8.83 -16.97
N LYS A 206 -17.79 -9.32 -15.87
CA LYS A 206 -18.53 -9.83 -14.71
C LYS A 206 -19.30 -8.73 -14.00
N LYS A 207 -20.50 -9.06 -13.53
CA LYS A 207 -21.35 -8.18 -12.71
C LYS A 207 -21.40 -8.66 -11.27
N TYR A 208 -21.54 -7.73 -10.35
CA TYR A 208 -21.47 -7.95 -8.91
C TYR A 208 -22.73 -7.42 -8.21
N ASP A 209 -23.08 -8.05 -7.10
CA ASP A 209 -24.13 -7.57 -6.19
C ASP A 209 -23.62 -6.39 -5.35
N VAL A 210 -22.34 -6.43 -4.98
CA VAL A 210 -21.68 -5.34 -4.22
C VAL A 210 -20.35 -5.01 -4.85
N ILE A 211 -20.10 -3.72 -5.06
CA ILE A 211 -18.76 -3.22 -5.40
C ILE A 211 -18.35 -2.21 -4.33
N MET A 212 -17.34 -2.58 -3.54
CA MET A 212 -16.66 -1.68 -2.60
C MET A 212 -15.53 -0.96 -3.31
N VAL A 213 -15.49 0.37 -3.19
CA VAL A 213 -14.39 1.21 -3.67
C VAL A 213 -13.71 1.85 -2.49
N ASP A 214 -12.53 1.35 -2.15
CA ASP A 214 -11.72 1.76 -1.01
C ASP A 214 -10.25 1.94 -1.43
N ALA A 215 -10.05 2.66 -2.53
CA ALA A 215 -8.74 2.85 -3.14
C ALA A 215 -8.20 4.24 -2.82
N TYR A 216 -7.75 4.43 -1.60
CA TYR A 216 -7.06 5.65 -1.19
C TYR A 216 -5.57 5.59 -1.49
N GLN A 217 -5.01 6.72 -1.88
CA GLN A 217 -3.59 6.98 -1.87
C GLN A 217 -3.32 8.04 -0.81
N ASP A 218 -2.73 7.65 0.30
CA ASP A 218 -2.59 8.44 1.52
C ASP A 218 -3.97 8.90 2.06
N ILE A 219 -4.29 10.18 1.92
CA ILE A 219 -5.56 10.79 2.35
C ILE A 219 -6.44 11.22 1.17
N THR A 220 -6.09 10.84 -0.06
CA THR A 220 -6.79 11.26 -1.26
C THR A 220 -7.25 10.08 -2.10
N ILE A 221 -8.45 10.21 -2.69
CA ILE A 221 -8.90 9.27 -3.71
C ILE A 221 -8.16 9.60 -5.01
N PRO A 222 -7.51 8.62 -5.68
CA PRO A 222 -6.91 8.83 -6.98
C PRO A 222 -7.93 9.39 -7.97
N PHE A 223 -7.58 10.45 -8.70
CA PHE A 223 -8.51 11.16 -9.59
C PHE A 223 -9.19 10.22 -10.61
N GLN A 224 -8.49 9.18 -11.07
CA GLN A 224 -9.02 8.19 -12.01
C GLN A 224 -10.13 7.33 -11.38
N MET A 225 -10.24 7.27 -10.06
CA MET A 225 -11.26 6.53 -9.33
C MET A 225 -12.35 7.43 -8.72
N SER A 226 -12.31 8.74 -8.98
CA SER A 226 -13.30 9.72 -8.55
C SER A 226 -14.01 10.43 -9.72
N SER A 227 -13.80 9.99 -10.95
CA SER A 227 -14.38 10.58 -12.14
C SER A 227 -15.77 10.01 -12.46
N ARG A 228 -16.59 10.78 -13.19
CA ARG A 228 -17.91 10.35 -13.69
C ARG A 228 -17.80 9.05 -14.52
N GLU A 229 -16.76 8.96 -15.32
CA GLU A 229 -16.49 7.80 -16.18
C GLU A 229 -16.22 6.54 -15.34
N PHE A 230 -15.49 6.68 -14.24
CA PHE A 230 -15.27 5.58 -13.33
C PHE A 230 -16.55 5.12 -12.64
N PHE A 231 -17.37 6.05 -12.13
CA PHE A 231 -18.65 5.67 -11.52
C PHE A 231 -19.63 5.07 -12.54
N THR A 232 -19.58 5.50 -13.81
CA THR A 232 -20.34 4.88 -14.89
C THR A 232 -19.83 3.45 -15.16
N LEU A 233 -18.52 3.25 -15.15
CA LEU A 233 -17.90 1.93 -15.30
C LEU A 233 -18.33 1.00 -14.16
N VAL A 234 -18.26 1.43 -12.91
CA VAL A 234 -18.75 0.67 -11.75
C VAL A 234 -20.22 0.31 -11.89
N LYS A 235 -21.07 1.29 -12.26
CA LYS A 235 -22.50 1.04 -12.49
C LYS A 235 -22.77 -0.04 -13.54
N ASN A 236 -22.00 -0.09 -14.62
CA ASN A 236 -22.12 -1.10 -15.65
C ASN A 236 -21.76 -2.53 -15.18
N HIS A 237 -20.95 -2.62 -14.11
CA HIS A 237 -20.55 -3.89 -13.47
C HIS A 237 -21.41 -4.25 -12.26
N LEU A 238 -22.45 -3.47 -11.95
CA LEU A 238 -23.45 -3.87 -10.96
C LEU A 238 -24.57 -4.71 -11.61
N LYS A 239 -25.06 -5.72 -10.88
CA LYS A 239 -26.31 -6.40 -11.17
C LYS A 239 -27.49 -5.44 -10.99
N GLU A 240 -28.72 -5.84 -11.35
CA GLU A 240 -29.91 -4.97 -11.34
C GLU A 240 -30.16 -4.31 -9.97
N ASN A 241 -30.01 -5.09 -8.88
CA ASN A 241 -30.15 -4.58 -7.51
C ASN A 241 -28.79 -4.38 -6.82
N GLY A 242 -27.73 -4.32 -7.60
CA GLY A 242 -26.36 -4.21 -7.07
C GLY A 242 -26.11 -2.85 -6.45
N VAL A 243 -25.27 -2.82 -5.42
CA VAL A 243 -24.94 -1.64 -4.61
C VAL A 243 -23.45 -1.35 -4.71
N MET A 244 -23.12 -0.06 -4.91
CA MET A 244 -21.76 0.44 -4.75
C MET A 244 -21.64 1.11 -3.38
N VAL A 245 -20.56 0.82 -2.67
CA VAL A 245 -20.14 1.56 -1.47
C VAL A 245 -18.77 2.19 -1.71
N VAL A 246 -18.62 3.42 -1.30
CA VAL A 246 -17.39 4.21 -1.46
C VAL A 246 -16.98 4.72 -0.08
N ASN A 247 -15.72 4.54 0.26
CA ASN A 247 -15.12 5.17 1.44
C ASN A 247 -14.70 6.60 1.08
#